data_024989884333443261890507fab7d050
#
_entry.id   024989884333443261890507fab7d050
#
_cell.length_a   1.000
_cell.length_b   1.000
_cell.length_c   1.000
_cell.angle_alpha   90.00
_cell.angle_beta   90.00
_cell.angle_gamma   90.00
#
_symmetry.space_group_name_H-M   'P 1'
#
loop_
_entity.id
_entity.type
_entity.pdbx_description
1 polymer ?
#
loop_
_entity_poly.entity_id
_entity_poly.type
_entity_poly.pdbx_seq_one_letter_code
_entity_poly.pdbx_strand_id
1 'polypeptide(L)'
;MKPKRAAAALIGLATIGVFYSGIHAQQSLLLAQETAASESRTVWDGVFTQKQADRGKELYTTHCSECHLGTLMGSDMTPPLVGGDFLSNWTGSTLGDLFERIRKTMPISNPGSVPRNAIPDILAYILSVNKLPVGEMQLSHDAQVLKKIRIEATKPDQSHKSDKSGKSDKSE
;
A
#
# COMPACT_ATOMS: atom_id res chain seq x y z
N MET A 1 -78.31 -24.62 -11.22
CA MET A 1 -77.36 -23.90 -12.17
C MET A 1 -75.94 -24.25 -11.83
N LYS A 2 -75.15 -24.75 -12.78
CA LYS A 2 -73.86 -25.42 -12.56
C LYS A 2 -72.72 -24.43 -12.39
N PRO A 3 -71.73 -24.65 -11.49
CA PRO A 3 -70.51 -23.86 -11.42
C PRO A 3 -69.50 -24.39 -12.41
N LYS A 4 -68.84 -23.46 -13.12
CA LYS A 4 -67.68 -23.70 -14.02
C LYS A 4 -66.42 -23.77 -13.21
N ARG A 5 -65.66 -24.85 -13.33
CA ARG A 5 -64.36 -25.05 -12.79
C ARG A 5 -63.31 -24.26 -13.64
N ALA A 6 -62.55 -23.43 -13.05
CA ALA A 6 -61.41 -22.77 -13.66
C ALA A 6 -60.15 -23.56 -13.35
N ALA A 7 -59.37 -23.88 -14.38
CA ALA A 7 -58.04 -24.43 -14.28
C ALA A 7 -57.06 -23.30 -14.05
N ALA A 8 -56.24 -23.38 -13.03
CA ALA A 8 -55.12 -22.49 -12.79
C ALA A 8 -53.85 -23.35 -12.73
N ALA A 9 -53.10 -23.37 -13.76
CA ALA A 9 -51.78 -22.74 -13.96
C ALA A 9 -50.67 -23.36 -13.12
N LEU A 10 -49.96 -24.30 -13.76
CA LEU A 10 -48.58 -24.71 -13.44
C LEU A 10 -47.59 -23.83 -14.22
N ILE A 11 -47.22 -22.68 -13.72
CA ILE A 11 -46.10 -21.88 -14.21
C ILE A 11 -45.45 -21.25 -12.99
N GLY A 12 -44.40 -21.86 -12.45
CA GLY A 12 -43.76 -21.29 -11.26
C GLY A 12 -42.45 -21.93 -10.78
N LEU A 13 -41.80 -22.78 -11.55
CA LEU A 13 -40.60 -23.50 -11.07
C LEU A 13 -39.32 -23.34 -11.94
N ALA A 14 -39.36 -22.55 -12.99
CA ALA A 14 -38.21 -22.42 -13.89
C ALA A 14 -37.32 -21.17 -13.68
N THR A 15 -37.73 -20.22 -12.84
CA THR A 15 -37.01 -18.92 -12.73
C THR A 15 -36.06 -18.80 -11.53
N ILE A 16 -36.07 -19.75 -10.60
CA ILE A 16 -35.23 -19.67 -9.38
C ILE A 16 -33.78 -20.15 -9.65
N GLY A 17 -33.56 -21.02 -10.64
CA GLY A 17 -32.27 -21.61 -10.93
C GLY A 17 -31.24 -20.64 -11.51
N VAL A 18 -31.67 -19.62 -12.25
CA VAL A 18 -30.74 -18.70 -12.97
C VAL A 18 -30.12 -17.65 -12.02
N PHE A 19 -30.84 -17.27 -10.95
CA PHE A 19 -30.33 -16.30 -9.98
C PHE A 19 -29.26 -16.88 -9.05
N TYR A 20 -29.30 -18.18 -8.76
CA TYR A 20 -28.31 -18.81 -7.87
C TYR A 20 -26.90 -18.94 -8.51
N SER A 21 -26.84 -19.16 -9.83
CA SER A 21 -25.54 -19.31 -10.53
C SER A 21 -24.76 -17.98 -10.65
N GLY A 22 -25.46 -16.83 -10.68
CA GLY A 22 -24.81 -15.51 -10.79
C GLY A 22 -24.14 -15.04 -9.51
N ILE A 23 -24.69 -15.42 -8.35
CA ILE A 23 -24.19 -14.97 -7.04
C ILE A 23 -22.85 -15.63 -6.69
N HIS A 24 -22.68 -16.91 -7.03
CA HIS A 24 -21.43 -17.62 -6.75
C HIS A 24 -20.25 -17.17 -7.63
N ALA A 25 -20.49 -16.77 -8.88
CA ALA A 25 -19.44 -16.25 -9.75
C ALA A 25 -18.93 -14.88 -9.29
N GLN A 26 -19.80 -14.04 -8.77
CA GLN A 26 -19.47 -12.70 -8.28
C GLN A 26 -18.71 -12.73 -6.97
N GLN A 27 -19.06 -13.68 -6.07
CA GLN A 27 -18.32 -13.90 -4.82
C GLN A 27 -16.89 -14.41 -5.07
N SER A 28 -16.68 -15.27 -6.04
CA SER A 28 -15.35 -15.79 -6.39
C SER A 28 -14.42 -14.69 -6.94
N LEU A 29 -14.97 -13.72 -7.69
CA LEU A 29 -14.21 -12.56 -8.19
C LEU A 29 -13.83 -11.58 -7.08
N LEU A 30 -14.72 -11.35 -6.10
CA LEU A 30 -14.43 -10.48 -4.96
C LEU A 30 -13.36 -11.08 -4.04
N LEU A 31 -13.42 -12.39 -3.78
CA LEU A 31 -12.41 -13.10 -2.99
C LEU A 31 -11.04 -13.15 -3.69
N ALA A 32 -11.01 -13.26 -5.02
CA ALA A 32 -9.76 -13.20 -5.79
C ALA A 32 -9.12 -11.81 -5.76
N GLN A 33 -9.90 -10.74 -5.67
CA GLN A 33 -9.39 -9.38 -5.52
C GLN A 33 -8.85 -9.10 -4.10
N GLU A 34 -9.45 -9.66 -3.06
CA GLU A 34 -8.92 -9.54 -1.70
C GLU A 34 -7.60 -10.29 -1.49
N THR A 35 -7.41 -11.43 -2.14
CA THR A 35 -6.14 -12.18 -2.05
C THR A 35 -4.99 -11.51 -2.81
N ALA A 36 -5.26 -10.77 -3.88
CA ALA A 36 -4.25 -9.98 -4.59
C ALA A 36 -3.77 -8.75 -3.77
N ALA A 37 -4.57 -8.25 -2.81
CA ALA A 37 -4.22 -7.14 -1.93
C ALA A 37 -3.32 -7.53 -0.74
N SER A 38 -3.01 -8.81 -0.55
CA SER A 38 -2.25 -9.34 0.59
C SER A 38 -0.76 -9.52 0.33
N GLU A 39 -0.24 -9.26 -0.87
CA GLU A 39 1.21 -9.30 -1.10
C GLU A 39 1.88 -8.12 -0.39
N SER A 40 2.83 -8.44 0.49
CA SER A 40 3.66 -7.45 1.18
C SER A 40 4.47 -6.67 0.15
N ARG A 41 4.13 -5.41 -0.06
CA ARG A 41 4.84 -4.51 -0.98
C ARG A 41 6.11 -3.99 -0.32
N THR A 42 7.06 -3.60 -1.14
CA THR A 42 8.26 -2.92 -0.70
C THR A 42 8.33 -1.51 -1.30
N VAL A 43 9.22 -0.69 -0.81
CA VAL A 43 9.49 0.63 -1.39
C VAL A 43 10.01 0.57 -2.83
N TRP A 44 10.39 -0.63 -3.32
CA TRP A 44 10.83 -0.87 -4.69
C TRP A 44 9.69 -1.14 -5.69
N ASP A 45 8.45 -1.21 -5.21
CA ASP A 45 7.28 -1.55 -6.04
C ASP A 45 6.52 -0.32 -6.57
N GLY A 46 7.19 0.83 -6.69
CA GLY A 46 6.57 2.04 -7.22
C GLY A 46 5.37 2.51 -6.39
N VAL A 47 5.58 2.72 -5.10
CA VAL A 47 4.51 2.95 -4.13
C VAL A 47 4.07 4.41 -4.00
N PHE A 48 4.68 5.33 -4.75
CA PHE A 48 4.35 6.76 -4.75
C PHE A 48 4.39 7.33 -6.17
N THR A 49 3.71 8.45 -6.41
CA THR A 49 3.75 9.15 -7.70
C THR A 49 4.75 10.31 -7.66
N GLN A 50 5.27 10.70 -8.83
CA GLN A 50 6.12 11.89 -8.95
C GLN A 50 5.40 13.15 -8.44
N LYS A 51 4.14 13.33 -8.81
CA LYS A 51 3.31 14.46 -8.35
C LYS A 51 3.19 14.52 -6.82
N GLN A 52 3.15 13.37 -6.16
CA GLN A 52 3.15 13.32 -4.69
C GLN A 52 4.50 13.73 -4.12
N ALA A 53 5.60 13.26 -4.70
CA ALA A 53 6.96 13.66 -4.30
C ALA A 53 7.20 15.17 -4.49
N ASP A 54 6.69 15.75 -5.57
CA ASP A 54 6.83 17.19 -5.84
C ASP A 54 6.12 18.03 -4.76
N ARG A 55 4.89 17.68 -4.36
CA ARG A 55 4.23 18.32 -3.22
C ARG A 55 5.00 18.10 -1.92
N GLY A 56 5.53 16.90 -1.74
CA GLY A 56 6.33 16.53 -0.56
C GLY A 56 7.60 17.36 -0.41
N LYS A 57 8.22 17.79 -1.50
CA LYS A 57 9.40 18.66 -1.50
C LYS A 57 9.11 20.00 -0.81
N GLU A 58 7.99 20.64 -1.14
CA GLU A 58 7.57 21.91 -0.53
C GLU A 58 7.29 21.73 0.98
N LEU A 59 6.57 20.65 1.32
CA LEU A 59 6.26 20.32 2.71
C LEU A 59 7.52 19.97 3.52
N TYR A 60 8.46 19.24 2.93
CA TYR A 60 9.77 18.96 3.52
C TYR A 60 10.54 20.25 3.80
N THR A 61 10.59 21.16 2.83
CA THR A 61 11.27 22.45 2.99
C THR A 61 10.68 23.23 4.17
N THR A 62 9.37 23.20 4.35
CA THR A 62 8.67 23.93 5.42
C THR A 62 8.86 23.30 6.80
N HIS A 63 8.87 21.97 6.89
CA HIS A 63 8.74 21.28 8.19
C HIS A 63 10.01 20.56 8.63
N CYS A 64 10.96 20.27 7.73
CA CYS A 64 12.06 19.33 7.98
C CYS A 64 13.45 19.92 7.69
N SER A 65 13.55 20.82 6.71
CA SER A 65 14.84 21.27 6.16
C SER A 65 15.68 22.10 7.15
N GLU A 66 15.07 22.70 8.17
CA GLU A 66 15.78 23.43 9.22
C GLU A 66 16.80 22.54 9.93
N CYS A 67 16.44 21.29 10.23
CA CYS A 67 17.30 20.32 10.92
C CYS A 67 17.94 19.31 9.98
N HIS A 68 17.17 18.74 9.04
CA HIS A 68 17.67 17.73 8.12
C HIS A 68 18.35 18.28 6.86
N LEU A 69 18.46 19.61 6.75
CA LEU A 69 19.01 20.37 5.63
C LEU A 69 18.25 20.18 4.32
N GLY A 70 18.37 21.10 3.38
CA GLY A 70 17.77 20.96 2.04
C GLY A 70 18.33 19.78 1.22
N THR A 71 19.52 19.31 1.60
CA THR A 71 20.20 18.13 1.00
C THR A 71 19.73 16.80 1.57
N LEU A 72 18.96 16.79 2.62
CA LEU A 72 18.56 15.60 3.39
C LEU A 72 19.73 14.88 4.09
N MET A 73 20.94 15.45 4.07
CA MET A 73 22.13 14.82 4.65
C MET A 73 22.20 14.92 6.18
N GLY A 74 21.34 15.76 6.77
CA GLY A 74 21.38 16.00 8.20
C GLY A 74 22.66 16.72 8.65
N SER A 75 22.98 16.60 9.93
CA SER A 75 24.17 17.16 10.59
C SER A 75 24.65 16.22 11.69
N ASP A 76 25.68 16.58 12.45
CA ASP A 76 26.21 15.77 13.56
C ASP A 76 25.14 15.32 14.58
N MET A 77 24.12 16.16 14.80
CA MET A 77 23.02 15.90 15.75
C MET A 77 21.74 15.40 15.06
N THR A 78 21.67 15.46 13.74
CA THR A 78 20.46 15.14 12.97
C THR A 78 20.79 14.09 11.92
N PRO A 79 20.17 12.88 11.99
CA PRO A 79 20.51 11.80 11.08
C PRO A 79 20.12 12.13 9.63
N PRO A 80 20.84 11.59 8.64
CA PRO A 80 20.50 11.74 7.23
C PRO A 80 19.16 11.06 6.92
N LEU A 81 18.43 11.63 5.96
CA LEU A 81 17.20 11.07 5.38
C LEU A 81 17.43 10.58 3.93
N VAL A 82 18.69 10.49 3.51
CA VAL A 82 19.10 10.06 2.17
C VAL A 82 20.33 9.16 2.26
N GLY A 83 20.47 8.27 1.25
CA GLY A 83 21.63 7.40 1.10
C GLY A 83 21.54 6.09 1.84
N GLY A 84 22.67 5.37 1.84
CA GLY A 84 22.75 4.02 2.40
C GLY A 84 22.43 3.96 3.89
N ASP A 85 22.87 4.96 4.66
CA ASP A 85 22.63 5.02 6.10
C ASP A 85 21.12 5.11 6.41
N PHE A 86 20.40 5.97 5.68
CA PHE A 86 18.95 6.06 5.85
C PHE A 86 18.26 4.73 5.51
N LEU A 87 18.56 4.17 4.35
CA LEU A 87 17.94 2.91 3.92
C LEU A 87 18.29 1.76 4.86
N SER A 88 19.56 1.65 5.29
CA SER A 88 19.99 0.60 6.22
C SER A 88 19.33 0.72 7.59
N ASN A 89 19.22 1.93 8.13
CA ASN A 89 18.59 2.18 9.42
C ASN A 89 17.08 1.84 9.45
N TRP A 90 16.41 1.93 8.28
CA TRP A 90 14.98 1.65 8.15
C TRP A 90 14.67 0.29 7.53
N THR A 91 15.68 -0.45 7.03
CA THR A 91 15.48 -1.80 6.49
C THR A 91 14.81 -2.72 7.52
N GLY A 92 13.81 -3.47 7.07
CA GLY A 92 13.01 -4.35 7.92
C GLY A 92 11.83 -3.66 8.61
N SER A 93 11.82 -2.33 8.68
CA SER A 93 10.65 -1.54 9.13
C SER A 93 9.68 -1.30 7.99
N THR A 94 8.56 -0.62 8.27
CA THR A 94 7.55 -0.27 7.28
C THR A 94 7.44 1.25 7.09
N LEU A 95 6.85 1.68 5.96
CA LEU A 95 6.51 3.10 5.78
C LEU A 95 5.51 3.59 6.84
N GLY A 96 4.68 2.69 7.40
CA GLY A 96 3.81 3.03 8.52
C GLY A 96 4.57 3.34 9.81
N ASP A 97 5.67 2.65 10.07
CA ASP A 97 6.53 2.91 11.24
C ASP A 97 7.24 4.26 11.09
N LEU A 98 7.76 4.55 9.89
CA LEU A 98 8.37 5.85 9.58
C LEU A 98 7.34 6.98 9.64
N PHE A 99 6.13 6.78 9.13
CA PHE A 99 5.01 7.69 9.27
C PHE A 99 4.71 8.03 10.74
N GLU A 100 4.58 7.00 11.58
CA GLU A 100 4.30 7.17 13.00
C GLU A 100 5.47 7.84 13.75
N ARG A 101 6.71 7.57 13.34
CA ARG A 101 7.89 8.27 13.86
C ARG A 101 7.79 9.77 13.60
N ILE A 102 7.56 10.17 12.35
CA ILE A 102 7.39 11.59 11.99
C ILE A 102 6.23 12.19 12.77
N ARG A 103 5.07 11.56 12.73
CA ARG A 103 3.85 12.05 13.35
C ARG A 103 3.99 12.32 14.85
N LYS A 104 4.73 11.46 15.55
CA LYS A 104 4.81 11.51 17.03
C LYS A 104 5.98 12.32 17.54
N THR A 105 7.07 12.41 16.79
CA THR A 105 8.35 12.91 17.34
C THR A 105 8.99 14.03 16.54
N MET A 106 8.48 14.35 15.34
CA MET A 106 9.07 15.39 14.49
C MET A 106 8.13 16.60 14.31
N PRO A 107 8.70 17.80 14.14
CA PRO A 107 10.10 18.13 14.48
C PRO A 107 10.35 18.05 15.99
N ILE A 108 11.58 17.80 16.41
CA ILE A 108 11.91 17.63 17.84
C ILE A 108 11.56 18.88 18.67
N SER A 109 11.67 20.07 18.06
CA SER A 109 11.32 21.35 18.71
C SER A 109 9.80 21.49 18.96
N ASN A 110 8.95 20.79 18.21
CA ASN A 110 7.49 20.82 18.35
C ASN A 110 6.87 19.50 17.87
N PRO A 111 7.00 18.40 18.62
CA PRO A 111 6.54 17.08 18.20
C PRO A 111 5.04 17.05 17.87
N GLY A 112 4.71 16.44 16.73
CA GLY A 112 3.32 16.29 16.27
C GLY A 112 2.74 17.51 15.56
N SER A 113 3.52 18.56 15.32
CA SER A 113 3.05 19.76 14.61
C SER A 113 2.96 19.58 13.09
N VAL A 114 3.59 18.55 12.51
CA VAL A 114 3.46 18.24 11.08
C VAL A 114 2.03 17.75 10.81
N PRO A 115 1.27 18.38 9.92
CA PRO A 115 -0.08 17.93 9.59
C PRO A 115 -0.08 16.48 9.12
N ARG A 116 -0.95 15.65 9.70
CA ARG A 116 -1.00 14.21 9.40
C ARG A 116 -1.11 13.91 7.91
N ASN A 117 -1.88 14.70 7.18
CA ASN A 117 -2.07 14.55 5.72
C ASN A 117 -0.86 15.00 4.90
N ALA A 118 0.09 15.75 5.47
CA ALA A 118 1.33 16.16 4.81
C ALA A 118 2.39 15.04 4.82
N ILE A 119 2.35 14.16 5.81
CA ILE A 119 3.40 13.15 6.03
C ILE A 119 3.57 12.19 4.84
N PRO A 120 2.52 11.65 4.20
CA PRO A 120 2.70 10.77 3.05
C PRO A 120 3.37 11.45 1.85
N ASP A 121 3.11 12.74 1.63
CA ASP A 121 3.77 13.51 0.58
C ASP A 121 5.25 13.74 0.92
N ILE A 122 5.57 14.06 2.18
CA ILE A 122 6.96 14.16 2.67
C ILE A 122 7.69 12.82 2.50
N LEU A 123 7.05 11.70 2.84
CA LEU A 123 7.62 10.36 2.63
C LEU A 123 7.88 10.09 1.15
N ALA A 124 6.97 10.43 0.26
CA ALA A 124 7.15 10.29 -1.18
C ALA A 124 8.37 11.08 -1.68
N TYR A 125 8.57 12.30 -1.17
CA TYR A 125 9.77 13.09 -1.49
C TYR A 125 11.05 12.42 -0.99
N ILE A 126 11.10 11.97 0.27
CA ILE A 126 12.26 11.25 0.81
C ILE A 126 12.58 10.02 -0.03
N LEU A 127 11.57 9.21 -0.39
CA LEU A 127 11.75 8.02 -1.24
C LEU A 127 12.31 8.39 -2.63
N SER A 128 11.81 9.48 -3.24
CA SER A 128 12.27 9.95 -4.56
C SER A 128 13.73 10.39 -4.55
N VAL A 129 14.18 11.10 -3.50
CA VAL A 129 15.59 11.51 -3.33
C VAL A 129 16.48 10.28 -3.14
N ASN A 130 15.98 9.24 -2.51
CA ASN A 130 16.65 7.94 -2.36
C ASN A 130 16.61 7.08 -3.64
N LYS A 131 16.16 7.63 -4.79
CA LYS A 131 16.13 6.95 -6.09
C LYS A 131 15.24 5.69 -6.14
N LEU A 132 14.25 5.61 -5.26
CA LEU A 132 13.27 4.54 -5.31
C LEU A 132 12.28 4.77 -6.47
N PRO A 133 11.74 3.71 -7.08
CA PRO A 133 10.95 3.83 -8.30
C PRO A 133 9.62 4.55 -8.06
N VAL A 134 9.28 5.44 -8.97
CA VAL A 134 7.97 6.09 -9.07
C VAL A 134 6.95 5.10 -9.63
N GLY A 135 5.72 5.16 -9.15
CA GLY A 135 4.60 4.35 -9.62
C GLY A 135 3.35 5.18 -9.92
N GLU A 136 2.23 4.48 -10.10
CA GLU A 136 0.96 5.07 -10.50
C GLU A 136 0.05 5.44 -9.30
N MET A 137 0.32 4.88 -8.13
CA MET A 137 -0.50 5.10 -6.94
C MET A 137 0.20 6.00 -5.94
N GLN A 138 -0.57 6.85 -5.27
CA GLN A 138 -0.06 7.67 -4.18
C GLN A 138 0.03 6.86 -2.88
N LEU A 139 1.00 7.21 -2.03
CA LEU A 139 1.03 6.74 -0.65
C LEU A 139 -0.25 7.15 0.07
N SER A 140 -0.82 6.21 0.80
CA SER A 140 -2.04 6.41 1.57
C SER A 140 -1.82 7.35 2.77
N HIS A 141 -2.87 8.05 3.19
CA HIS A 141 -2.90 8.79 4.46
C HIS A 141 -3.22 7.90 5.67
N ASP A 142 -3.51 6.62 5.43
CA ASP A 142 -3.74 5.63 6.48
C ASP A 142 -2.45 4.89 6.84
N ALA A 143 -2.00 5.05 8.08
CA ALA A 143 -0.82 4.38 8.59
C ALA A 143 -0.91 2.84 8.53
N GLN A 144 -2.12 2.26 8.62
CA GLN A 144 -2.28 0.81 8.54
C GLN A 144 -2.05 0.28 7.12
N VAL A 145 -2.40 1.08 6.10
CA VAL A 145 -2.06 0.77 4.70
C VAL A 145 -0.55 0.88 4.49
N LEU A 146 0.09 1.92 5.05
CA LEU A 146 1.54 2.12 4.95
C LEU A 146 2.33 1.04 5.69
N LYS A 147 1.79 0.41 6.74
CA LYS A 147 2.41 -0.74 7.43
C LYS A 147 2.54 -2.00 6.55
N LYS A 148 1.83 -2.06 5.45
CA LYS A 148 1.96 -3.15 4.47
C LYS A 148 3.10 -2.92 3.46
N ILE A 149 3.82 -1.80 3.54
CA ILE A 149 4.91 -1.44 2.63
C ILE A 149 6.22 -1.49 3.41
N ARG A 150 7.06 -2.47 3.10
CA ARG A 150 8.35 -2.66 3.76
C ARG A 150 9.42 -1.76 3.16
N ILE A 151 10.30 -1.26 4.02
CA ILE A 151 11.51 -0.54 3.61
C ILE A 151 12.64 -1.57 3.49
N GLU A 152 13.23 -1.66 2.29
CA GLU A 152 14.35 -2.55 2.00
C GLU A 152 15.50 -1.73 1.40
N ALA A 153 16.72 -1.92 1.89
CA ALA A 153 17.89 -1.18 1.41
C ALA A 153 18.25 -1.53 -0.03
N THR A 154 17.95 -2.76 -0.44
CA THR A 154 18.18 -3.23 -1.81
C THR A 154 16.89 -3.78 -2.40
N LYS A 155 16.78 -3.74 -3.73
CA LYS A 155 15.64 -4.35 -4.42
C LYS A 155 15.62 -5.84 -4.15
N PRO A 156 14.51 -6.41 -3.61
CA PRO A 156 14.39 -7.84 -3.41
C PRO A 156 14.56 -8.58 -4.74
N ASP A 157 15.33 -9.68 -4.74
CA ASP A 157 15.45 -10.52 -5.92
C ASP A 157 14.12 -11.21 -6.24
N GLN A 158 13.69 -11.11 -7.49
CA GLN A 158 12.44 -11.72 -7.99
C GLN A 158 12.57 -13.25 -8.18
N SER A 159 13.76 -13.83 -7.98
CA SER A 159 14.04 -15.24 -8.27
C SER A 159 13.32 -16.25 -7.38
N HIS A 160 12.83 -15.84 -6.21
CA HIS A 160 12.13 -16.74 -5.29
C HIS A 160 10.61 -16.88 -5.52
N LYS A 161 10.03 -16.21 -6.53
CA LYS A 161 8.58 -16.30 -6.81
C LYS A 161 8.17 -17.49 -7.66
N SER A 162 9.12 -18.23 -8.30
CA SER A 162 8.81 -19.30 -9.25
C SER A 162 8.85 -20.73 -8.69
N ASP A 163 9.36 -20.98 -7.48
CA ASP A 163 9.58 -22.35 -6.99
C ASP A 163 8.44 -22.99 -6.18
N LYS A 164 7.32 -22.30 -6.00
CA LYS A 164 6.18 -22.89 -5.27
C LYS A 164 5.07 -23.49 -6.14
N SER A 165 5.24 -23.52 -7.45
CA SER A 165 4.21 -24.03 -8.40
C SER A 165 4.54 -25.38 -9.05
N GLY A 166 5.47 -26.14 -8.56
CA GLY A 166 5.96 -27.35 -9.25
C GLY A 166 6.24 -28.53 -8.37
N LYS A 167 5.34 -28.95 -7.47
CA LYS A 167 5.39 -30.29 -6.92
C LYS A 167 3.99 -30.84 -6.66
N SER A 168 3.31 -31.25 -7.73
CA SER A 168 2.25 -32.24 -7.64
C SER A 168 2.79 -33.54 -8.19
N ASP A 169 2.99 -34.44 -7.30
CA ASP A 169 2.80 -35.89 -7.34
C ASP A 169 2.83 -36.61 -8.68
N LYS A 170 3.80 -37.51 -8.78
CA LYS A 170 3.64 -38.80 -9.44
C LYS A 170 4.05 -39.85 -8.43
N SER A 171 3.06 -40.43 -7.76
CA SER A 171 3.16 -41.74 -7.14
C SER A 171 2.55 -42.77 -8.11
N GLU A 172 3.35 -43.65 -8.54
CA GLU A 172 3.02 -44.98 -9.04
C GLU A 172 3.05 -45.97 -7.90
#